data_bd259b51fda7d2c1ae6b3bf32388ae94
#
_entry.id   bd259b51fda7d2c1ae6b3bf32388ae94
#
_cell.length_a   1.000
_cell.length_b   1.000
_cell.length_c   1.000
_cell.angle_alpha   90.00
_cell.angle_beta   90.00
_cell.angle_gamma   90.00
#
_symmetry.space_group_name_H-M   'P 1'
#
loop_
_entity.id
_entity.type
_entity.pdbx_description
1 polymer ?
#
loop_
_entity_poly.entity_id
_entity_poly.type
_entity_poly.pdbx_seq_one_letter_code
_entity_poly.pdbx_strand_id
1 'polypeptide(L)'
;FEGLIAIDSHHRITAINQTARRLLNLSQPESELIGYAIHHVVLPEAFFYDAPQKNKKDEIVTFNQMKVIASRMAVIIDNQPQGWVISFRNKDDINTLSLQLSQVRQYADNLRAVQHEHRNLISTIAGLLFLKRYDNALALIQQQSESHQKVLDFISHNFRDHHLAGLLIGKYYRAKELGLELIFDPSSFVEHLPSSLSHNEWISIVGNLLDNAYNATLLNREGSRQIECLINSEGNEVIIEVADQGCGIDENIRQHIFERGVTTHNNGDHGIGLWLVHSYVKQANGDIIVDNNNPFGTIFTLYIPFTREE
;
A
#
# COMPACT_ATOMS: atom_id res chain seq x y z
N PHE A 1 21.58 0.76 6.20
CA PHE A 1 20.61 0.39 5.18
C PHE A 1 21.25 -0.41 4.03
N GLU A 2 22.55 -0.32 3.80
CA GLU A 2 23.24 -1.00 2.70
C GLU A 2 24.30 -1.96 3.25
N GLY A 3 24.24 -3.23 2.83
CA GLY A 3 25.27 -4.21 3.10
C GLY A 3 26.48 -3.96 2.22
N LEU A 4 27.68 -3.93 2.80
CA LEU A 4 28.94 -3.74 2.10
C LEU A 4 29.87 -4.92 2.42
N ILE A 5 30.46 -5.49 1.36
CA ILE A 5 31.51 -6.52 1.45
C ILE A 5 32.63 -6.10 0.51
N ALA A 6 33.85 -6.08 1.02
CA ALA A 6 35.06 -5.97 0.18
C ALA A 6 35.74 -7.33 0.09
N ILE A 7 36.23 -7.68 -1.09
CA ILE A 7 36.96 -8.92 -1.35
C ILE A 7 38.25 -8.60 -2.12
N ASP A 8 39.27 -9.41 -1.89
CA ASP A 8 40.57 -9.33 -2.62
C ASP A 8 40.49 -10.00 -4.01
N SER A 9 41.61 -10.00 -4.73
CA SER A 9 41.76 -10.65 -6.04
C SER A 9 41.56 -12.18 -5.98
N HIS A 10 41.64 -12.80 -4.82
CA HIS A 10 41.38 -14.23 -4.58
C HIS A 10 39.96 -14.49 -4.06
N HIS A 11 39.08 -13.48 -4.13
CA HIS A 11 37.70 -13.53 -3.65
C HIS A 11 37.57 -13.83 -2.14
N ARG A 12 38.56 -13.43 -1.34
CA ARG A 12 38.52 -13.52 0.11
C ARG A 12 38.02 -12.23 0.69
N ILE A 13 37.16 -12.33 1.72
CA ILE A 13 36.59 -11.16 2.41
C ILE A 13 37.70 -10.39 3.11
N THR A 14 37.84 -9.10 2.79
CA THR A 14 38.77 -8.17 3.43
C THR A 14 38.05 -7.21 4.39
N ALA A 15 36.76 -6.94 4.15
CA ALA A 15 35.92 -6.17 5.07
C ALA A 15 34.45 -6.55 4.85
N ILE A 16 33.66 -6.47 5.91
CA ILE A 16 32.22 -6.68 5.90
C ILE A 16 31.55 -5.79 6.95
N ASN A 17 30.54 -5.01 6.56
CA ASN A 17 29.86 -4.16 7.53
C ASN A 17 28.78 -4.92 8.32
N GLN A 18 28.32 -4.33 9.41
CA GLN A 18 27.30 -4.91 10.28
C GLN A 18 25.98 -5.15 9.54
N THR A 19 25.61 -4.25 8.62
CA THR A 19 24.39 -4.37 7.81
C THR A 19 24.46 -5.59 6.89
N ALA A 20 25.61 -5.85 6.24
CA ALA A 20 25.79 -7.04 5.41
C ALA A 20 25.64 -8.32 6.23
N ARG A 21 26.26 -8.38 7.40
CA ARG A 21 26.14 -9.55 8.30
C ARG A 21 24.68 -9.80 8.71
N ARG A 22 23.96 -8.76 9.06
CA ARG A 22 22.54 -8.85 9.44
C ARG A 22 21.68 -9.31 8.25
N LEU A 23 21.84 -8.72 7.07
CA LEU A 23 21.06 -9.07 5.88
C LEU A 23 21.34 -10.52 5.42
N LEU A 24 22.55 -11.02 5.60
CA LEU A 24 22.94 -12.37 5.22
C LEU A 24 22.70 -13.41 6.34
N ASN A 25 22.14 -12.99 7.49
CA ASN A 25 21.92 -13.83 8.68
C ASN A 25 23.20 -14.50 9.19
N LEU A 26 24.33 -13.77 9.15
CA LEU A 26 25.62 -14.29 9.63
C LEU A 26 25.75 -14.00 11.13
N SER A 27 25.91 -15.05 11.91
CA SER A 27 26.09 -14.95 13.38
C SER A 27 27.55 -14.70 13.78
N GLN A 28 28.52 -14.98 12.88
CA GLN A 28 29.94 -14.82 13.15
C GLN A 28 30.33 -13.33 13.23
N PRO A 29 31.25 -12.95 14.13
CA PRO A 29 31.82 -11.62 14.18
C PRO A 29 32.66 -11.33 12.91
N GLU A 30 32.86 -10.05 12.60
CA GLU A 30 33.62 -9.61 11.42
C GLU A 30 35.04 -10.23 11.39
N SER A 31 35.72 -10.29 12.54
CA SER A 31 37.06 -10.83 12.68
C SER A 31 37.23 -12.30 12.23
N GLU A 32 36.18 -13.06 12.35
CA GLU A 32 36.16 -14.47 11.92
C GLU A 32 35.88 -14.61 10.42
N LEU A 33 35.17 -13.67 9.80
CA LEU A 33 34.78 -13.69 8.40
C LEU A 33 35.88 -13.17 7.48
N ILE A 34 36.79 -12.35 8.01
CA ILE A 34 37.95 -11.86 7.22
C ILE A 34 38.88 -13.02 6.81
N GLY A 35 39.22 -13.07 5.55
CA GLY A 35 40.02 -14.14 4.96
C GLY A 35 39.25 -15.35 4.45
N TYR A 36 37.93 -15.47 4.81
CA TYR A 36 37.10 -16.52 4.22
C TYR A 36 36.80 -16.24 2.77
N ALA A 37 36.73 -17.28 1.95
CA ALA A 37 36.31 -17.14 0.57
C ALA A 37 34.81 -16.78 0.53
N ILE A 38 34.42 -15.81 -0.31
CA ILE A 38 33.06 -15.25 -0.36
C ILE A 38 31.97 -16.30 -0.61
N HIS A 39 32.27 -17.36 -1.37
CA HIS A 39 31.32 -18.43 -1.68
C HIS A 39 30.92 -19.29 -0.47
N HIS A 40 31.68 -19.25 0.63
CA HIS A 40 31.29 -19.91 1.87
C HIS A 40 30.25 -19.08 2.65
N VAL A 41 30.08 -17.83 2.29
CA VAL A 41 29.25 -16.86 3.03
C VAL A 41 28.02 -16.43 2.24
N VAL A 42 28.17 -16.29 0.92
CA VAL A 42 27.11 -15.77 0.02
C VAL A 42 26.95 -16.68 -1.19
N LEU A 43 25.72 -17.11 -1.46
CA LEU A 43 25.33 -17.88 -2.63
C LEU A 43 24.30 -17.07 -3.47
N PRO A 44 24.28 -17.16 -4.80
CA PRO A 44 25.12 -18.02 -5.66
C PRO A 44 26.46 -17.36 -6.02
N GLU A 45 27.42 -18.21 -6.33
CA GLU A 45 28.78 -17.79 -6.69
C GLU A 45 28.89 -16.96 -7.98
N ALA A 46 27.99 -17.17 -8.94
CA ALA A 46 28.05 -16.56 -10.26
C ALA A 46 28.15 -15.03 -10.24
N PHE A 47 27.52 -14.35 -9.25
CA PHE A 47 27.60 -12.90 -9.14
C PHE A 47 29.05 -12.41 -8.89
N PHE A 48 29.86 -13.21 -8.20
CA PHE A 48 31.22 -12.82 -7.78
C PHE A 48 32.30 -13.19 -8.81
N TYR A 49 32.06 -14.23 -9.58
CA TYR A 49 33.08 -14.83 -10.48
C TYR A 49 32.92 -14.43 -11.97
N ASP A 50 31.78 -13.86 -12.35
CA ASP A 50 31.55 -13.41 -13.73
C ASP A 50 32.48 -12.25 -14.11
N ALA A 51 33.21 -12.40 -15.22
CA ALA A 51 34.04 -11.40 -15.90
C ALA A 51 34.78 -10.43 -14.96
N PRO A 52 36.05 -10.68 -14.62
CA PRO A 52 36.78 -9.96 -13.56
C PRO A 52 36.92 -8.45 -13.77
N GLN A 53 36.68 -7.93 -14.97
CA GLN A 53 36.84 -6.51 -15.28
C GLN A 53 35.48 -5.77 -15.43
N LYS A 54 34.34 -6.46 -15.34
CA LYS A 54 33.04 -5.83 -15.58
C LYS A 54 32.37 -5.42 -14.27
N ASN A 55 32.22 -4.12 -14.07
CA ASN A 55 31.39 -3.61 -13.00
C ASN A 55 29.91 -4.04 -13.24
N LYS A 56 29.24 -4.52 -12.20
CA LYS A 56 27.82 -4.81 -12.20
C LYS A 56 27.13 -3.73 -11.39
N LYS A 57 26.04 -3.17 -11.90
CA LYS A 57 25.33 -2.08 -11.23
C LYS A 57 23.86 -2.39 -11.13
N ASP A 58 23.34 -2.33 -9.90
CA ASP A 58 21.93 -2.48 -9.58
C ASP A 58 21.27 -3.75 -10.17
N GLU A 59 22.00 -4.88 -10.16
CA GLU A 59 21.46 -6.17 -10.58
C GLU A 59 20.58 -6.79 -9.48
N ILE A 60 19.43 -7.36 -9.87
CA ILE A 60 18.58 -8.10 -8.94
C ILE A 60 19.12 -9.53 -8.85
N VAL A 61 19.62 -9.89 -7.69
CA VAL A 61 20.16 -11.22 -7.39
C VAL A 61 19.57 -11.77 -6.11
N THR A 62 19.67 -13.08 -5.95
CA THR A 62 19.23 -13.73 -4.71
C THR A 62 20.46 -14.14 -3.92
N PHE A 63 20.73 -13.51 -2.79
CA PHE A 63 21.76 -13.90 -1.84
C PHE A 63 21.13 -14.67 -0.67
N ASN A 64 21.59 -15.89 -0.41
CA ASN A 64 21.09 -16.71 0.70
C ASN A 64 19.57 -16.73 0.82
N GLN A 65 18.85 -16.96 -0.29
CA GLN A 65 17.39 -16.96 -0.43
C GLN A 65 16.71 -15.58 -0.34
N MET A 66 17.45 -14.51 -0.10
CA MET A 66 16.92 -13.15 -0.04
C MET A 66 17.14 -12.42 -1.37
N LYS A 67 16.09 -11.78 -1.91
CA LYS A 67 16.20 -10.95 -3.13
C LYS A 67 16.83 -9.60 -2.77
N VAL A 68 17.97 -9.31 -3.35
CA VAL A 68 18.71 -8.06 -3.16
C VAL A 68 18.93 -7.34 -4.48
N ILE A 69 19.10 -6.03 -4.42
CA ILE A 69 19.68 -5.23 -5.50
C ILE A 69 21.14 -5.07 -5.13
N ALA A 70 22.02 -5.61 -5.98
CA ALA A 70 23.45 -5.65 -5.72
C ALA A 70 24.25 -4.96 -6.83
N SER A 71 25.32 -4.32 -6.43
CA SER A 71 26.31 -3.73 -7.31
C SER A 71 27.69 -4.26 -6.95
N ARG A 72 28.53 -4.50 -7.95
CA ARG A 72 29.92 -4.91 -7.79
C ARG A 72 30.83 -3.94 -8.54
N MET A 73 31.78 -3.34 -7.84
CA MET A 73 32.72 -2.38 -8.39
C MET A 73 34.16 -2.89 -8.16
N ALA A 74 34.98 -2.88 -9.21
CA ALA A 74 36.39 -3.25 -9.10
C ALA A 74 37.19 -2.16 -8.38
N VAL A 75 38.04 -2.55 -7.46
CA VAL A 75 39.08 -1.69 -6.84
C VAL A 75 40.33 -1.80 -7.68
N ILE A 76 40.69 -0.71 -8.37
CA ILE A 76 41.85 -0.68 -9.27
C ILE A 76 42.97 0.16 -8.61
N ILE A 77 44.13 -0.42 -8.40
CA ILE A 77 45.35 0.24 -7.94
C ILE A 77 46.46 -0.05 -8.97
N ASP A 78 47.18 0.97 -9.40
CA ASP A 78 48.22 0.89 -10.41
C ASP A 78 47.77 0.17 -11.71
N ASN A 79 46.53 0.50 -12.14
CA ASN A 79 45.91 -0.08 -13.32
C ASN A 79 45.70 -1.62 -13.27
N GLN A 80 45.74 -2.20 -12.06
CA GLN A 80 45.47 -3.62 -11.82
C GLN A 80 44.32 -3.80 -10.83
N PRO A 81 43.35 -4.72 -11.08
CA PRO A 81 42.29 -5.00 -10.13
C PRO A 81 42.84 -5.70 -8.89
N GLN A 82 42.72 -5.07 -7.75
CA GLN A 82 43.16 -5.60 -6.44
C GLN A 82 42.04 -6.32 -5.70
N GLY A 83 40.80 -6.15 -6.16
CA GLY A 83 39.63 -6.73 -5.54
C GLY A 83 38.34 -6.05 -5.98
N TRP A 84 37.28 -6.28 -5.23
CA TRP A 84 35.94 -5.69 -5.51
C TRP A 84 35.29 -5.24 -4.25
N VAL A 85 34.46 -4.20 -4.38
CA VAL A 85 33.48 -3.81 -3.39
C VAL A 85 32.10 -4.17 -3.89
N ILE A 86 31.37 -4.92 -3.08
CA ILE A 86 30.00 -5.35 -3.32
C ILE A 86 29.11 -4.55 -2.37
N SER A 87 28.18 -3.82 -2.93
CA SER A 87 27.09 -3.20 -2.17
C SER A 87 25.76 -3.89 -2.49
N PHE A 88 24.93 -4.10 -1.49
CA PHE A 88 23.62 -4.71 -1.69
C PHE A 88 22.60 -4.25 -0.65
N ARG A 89 21.35 -4.21 -1.07
CA ARG A 89 20.21 -3.79 -0.23
C ARG A 89 19.02 -4.70 -0.48
N ASN A 90 18.19 -4.90 0.53
CA ASN A 90 16.99 -5.70 0.38
C ASN A 90 16.04 -5.03 -0.64
N LYS A 91 15.58 -5.81 -1.61
CA LYS A 91 14.61 -5.34 -2.60
C LYS A 91 13.26 -5.00 -1.97
N ASP A 92 12.86 -5.72 -0.93
CA ASP A 92 11.56 -5.54 -0.29
C ASP A 92 11.50 -4.25 0.54
N ASP A 93 12.60 -3.84 1.18
CA ASP A 93 12.70 -2.54 1.89
C ASP A 93 12.46 -1.35 0.95
N ILE A 94 12.96 -1.42 -0.29
CA ILE A 94 12.77 -0.37 -1.30
C ILE A 94 11.32 -0.31 -1.76
N ASN A 95 10.70 -1.48 -1.96
CA ASN A 95 9.29 -1.56 -2.35
C ASN A 95 8.40 -1.00 -1.23
N THR A 96 8.70 -1.28 0.03
CA THR A 96 7.95 -0.76 1.18
C THR A 96 8.07 0.76 1.29
N LEU A 97 9.26 1.32 1.13
CA LEU A 97 9.46 2.78 1.11
C LEU A 97 8.76 3.46 -0.08
N SER A 98 8.82 2.84 -1.26
CA SER A 98 8.15 3.33 -2.46
C SER A 98 6.63 3.33 -2.29
N LEU A 99 6.09 2.31 -1.62
CA LEU A 99 4.68 2.20 -1.29
C LEU A 99 4.25 3.29 -0.28
N GLN A 100 5.03 3.48 0.78
CA GLN A 100 4.77 4.55 1.76
C GLN A 100 4.82 5.94 1.11
N LEU A 101 5.77 6.19 0.21
CA LEU A 101 5.83 7.44 -0.56
C LEU A 101 4.61 7.60 -1.48
N SER A 102 4.14 6.53 -2.10
CA SER A 102 2.92 6.54 -2.92
C SER A 102 1.70 6.88 -2.07
N GLN A 103 1.56 6.28 -0.89
CA GLN A 103 0.47 6.56 0.05
C GLN A 103 0.50 8.03 0.54
N VAL A 104 1.67 8.55 0.89
CA VAL A 104 1.81 9.96 1.31
C VAL A 104 1.46 10.91 0.17
N ARG A 105 1.86 10.60 -1.07
CA ARG A 105 1.46 11.39 -2.25
C ARG A 105 -0.04 11.34 -2.46
N GLN A 106 -0.64 10.18 -2.39
CA GLN A 106 -2.09 10.01 -2.53
C GLN A 106 -2.85 10.79 -1.45
N TYR A 107 -2.36 10.78 -0.20
CA TYR A 107 -2.92 11.59 0.89
C TYR A 107 -2.80 13.10 0.60
N ALA A 108 -1.66 13.55 0.11
CA ALA A 108 -1.46 14.96 -0.28
C ALA A 108 -2.36 15.38 -1.45
N ASP A 109 -2.57 14.50 -2.43
CA ASP A 109 -3.44 14.77 -3.57
C ASP A 109 -4.91 14.79 -3.15
N ASN A 110 -5.34 13.91 -2.24
CA ASN A 110 -6.67 13.96 -1.63
C ASN A 110 -6.93 15.28 -0.88
N LEU A 111 -5.94 15.75 -0.10
CA LEU A 111 -6.05 17.06 0.57
C LEU A 111 -6.18 18.22 -0.42
N ARG A 112 -5.43 18.19 -1.53
CA ARG A 112 -5.54 19.21 -2.59
C ARG A 112 -6.92 19.21 -3.23
N ALA A 113 -7.48 18.04 -3.46
CA ALA A 113 -8.82 17.88 -4.03
C ALA A 113 -9.88 18.50 -3.11
N VAL A 114 -9.86 18.19 -1.82
CA VAL A 114 -10.76 18.78 -0.81
C VAL A 114 -10.61 20.31 -0.78
N GLN A 115 -9.38 20.84 -0.83
CA GLN A 115 -9.15 22.28 -0.88
C GLN A 115 -9.72 22.92 -2.15
N HIS A 116 -9.63 22.24 -3.30
CA HIS A 116 -10.15 22.76 -4.57
C HIS A 116 -11.68 22.81 -4.56
N GLU A 117 -12.34 21.79 -4.07
CA GLU A 117 -13.79 21.75 -3.93
C GLU A 117 -14.30 22.84 -2.97
N HIS A 118 -13.66 22.99 -1.82
CA HIS A 118 -13.99 24.05 -0.87
C HIS A 118 -13.83 25.46 -1.46
N ARG A 119 -12.76 25.66 -2.26
CA ARG A 119 -12.53 26.95 -2.96
C ARG A 119 -13.61 27.21 -4.01
N ASN A 120 -14.01 26.19 -4.77
CA ASN A 120 -15.06 26.29 -5.77
C ASN A 120 -16.41 26.64 -5.14
N LEU A 121 -16.75 25.99 -4.01
CA LEU A 121 -17.96 26.28 -3.25
C LEU A 121 -18.00 27.75 -2.78
N ILE A 122 -16.91 28.20 -2.15
CA ILE A 122 -16.80 29.60 -1.71
C ILE A 122 -16.95 30.57 -2.89
N SER A 123 -16.32 30.26 -4.03
CA SER A 123 -16.42 31.11 -5.22
C SER A 123 -17.84 31.14 -5.79
N THR A 124 -18.54 30.01 -5.77
CA THR A 124 -19.95 29.93 -6.22
C THR A 124 -20.87 30.72 -5.28
N ILE A 125 -20.69 30.56 -3.97
CA ILE A 125 -21.46 31.35 -2.97
C ILE A 125 -21.20 32.85 -3.17
N ALA A 126 -19.92 33.26 -3.31
CA ALA A 126 -19.57 34.66 -3.57
C ALA A 126 -20.20 35.19 -4.86
N GLY A 127 -20.21 34.39 -5.93
CA GLY A 127 -20.89 34.73 -7.19
C GLY A 127 -22.39 34.93 -7.04
N LEU A 128 -23.06 34.04 -6.31
CA LEU A 128 -24.49 34.15 -6.02
C LEU A 128 -24.82 35.40 -5.18
N LEU A 129 -24.00 35.71 -4.17
CA LEU A 129 -24.13 36.93 -3.37
C LEU A 129 -23.92 38.19 -4.20
N PHE A 130 -22.91 38.21 -5.08
CA PHE A 130 -22.65 39.33 -6.00
C PHE A 130 -23.86 39.58 -6.94
N LEU A 131 -24.47 38.48 -7.42
CA LEU A 131 -25.68 38.55 -8.26
C LEU A 131 -26.97 38.80 -7.44
N LYS A 132 -26.86 39.08 -6.15
CA LYS A 132 -27.97 39.30 -5.22
C LYS A 132 -28.98 38.12 -5.18
N ARG A 133 -28.53 36.91 -5.47
CA ARG A 133 -29.31 35.67 -5.42
C ARG A 133 -29.19 35.02 -4.04
N TYR A 134 -29.67 35.73 -3.00
CA TYR A 134 -29.50 35.35 -1.58
C TYR A 134 -30.13 34.00 -1.26
N ASP A 135 -31.36 33.76 -1.74
CA ASP A 135 -32.07 32.49 -1.51
C ASP A 135 -31.32 31.29 -2.09
N ASN A 136 -30.73 31.45 -3.29
CA ASN A 136 -29.94 30.39 -3.91
C ASN A 136 -28.61 30.15 -3.18
N ALA A 137 -27.98 31.20 -2.67
CA ALA A 137 -26.77 31.06 -1.86
C ALA A 137 -27.07 30.35 -0.52
N LEU A 138 -28.17 30.70 0.12
CA LEU A 138 -28.63 30.07 1.37
C LEU A 138 -28.98 28.58 1.14
N ALA A 139 -29.74 28.30 0.07
CA ALA A 139 -30.08 26.91 -0.30
C ALA A 139 -28.82 26.06 -0.57
N LEU A 140 -27.81 26.62 -1.27
CA LEU A 140 -26.55 25.93 -1.54
C LEU A 140 -25.76 25.65 -0.26
N ILE A 141 -25.70 26.61 0.67
CA ILE A 141 -25.05 26.43 1.97
C ILE A 141 -25.78 25.37 2.80
N GLN A 142 -27.10 25.39 2.83
CA GLN A 142 -27.92 24.43 3.58
C GLN A 142 -27.81 23.03 2.99
N GLN A 143 -27.90 22.89 1.68
CA GLN A 143 -27.79 21.60 0.98
C GLN A 143 -26.41 20.97 1.15
N GLN A 144 -25.34 21.76 1.05
CA GLN A 144 -23.98 21.30 1.30
C GLN A 144 -23.76 20.97 2.79
N SER A 145 -24.29 21.78 3.70
CA SER A 145 -24.07 21.62 5.13
C SER A 145 -24.77 20.38 5.70
N GLU A 146 -26.03 20.13 5.35
CA GLU A 146 -26.81 19.04 5.98
C GLU A 146 -26.40 17.64 5.52
N SER A 147 -26.17 17.44 4.23
CA SER A 147 -25.82 16.13 3.68
C SER A 147 -24.41 15.72 4.05
N HIS A 148 -23.44 16.64 3.93
CA HIS A 148 -22.04 16.38 4.26
C HIS A 148 -21.85 16.27 5.77
N GLN A 149 -22.49 17.15 6.53
CA GLN A 149 -22.36 17.16 7.98
C GLN A 149 -22.85 15.84 8.59
N LYS A 150 -23.96 15.29 8.11
CA LYS A 150 -24.47 13.99 8.58
C LYS A 150 -23.47 12.86 8.40
N VAL A 151 -22.77 12.80 7.24
CA VAL A 151 -21.77 11.78 6.99
C VAL A 151 -20.51 12.00 7.84
N LEU A 152 -20.07 13.25 7.97
CA LEU A 152 -18.91 13.58 8.81
C LEU A 152 -19.19 13.30 10.28
N ASP A 153 -20.39 13.66 10.75
CA ASP A 153 -20.85 13.36 12.11
C ASP A 153 -20.95 11.84 12.34
N PHE A 154 -21.49 11.11 11.36
CA PHE A 154 -21.56 9.65 11.40
C PHE A 154 -20.16 9.04 11.53
N ILE A 155 -19.21 9.43 10.65
CA ILE A 155 -17.84 8.90 10.68
C ILE A 155 -17.18 9.26 12.02
N SER A 156 -17.27 10.51 12.46
CA SER A 156 -16.61 10.96 13.68
C SER A 156 -17.19 10.31 14.95
N HIS A 157 -18.48 9.93 14.93
CA HIS A 157 -19.15 9.32 16.07
C HIS A 157 -18.91 7.81 16.15
N ASN A 158 -18.91 7.14 14.99
CA ASN A 158 -18.87 5.69 14.93
C ASN A 158 -17.45 5.11 14.80
N PHE A 159 -16.45 5.92 14.40
CA PHE A 159 -15.07 5.44 14.23
C PHE A 159 -14.14 6.17 15.20
N ARG A 160 -13.77 5.49 16.30
CA ARG A 160 -12.91 6.06 17.36
C ARG A 160 -11.45 6.20 16.94
N ASP A 161 -10.98 5.36 16.00
CA ASP A 161 -9.63 5.50 15.45
C ASP A 161 -9.57 6.69 14.50
N HIS A 162 -8.79 7.71 14.87
CA HIS A 162 -8.68 8.96 14.11
C HIS A 162 -8.03 8.79 12.74
N HIS A 163 -7.16 7.78 12.57
CA HIS A 163 -6.52 7.50 11.28
C HIS A 163 -7.51 6.88 10.31
N LEU A 164 -8.30 5.91 10.78
CA LEU A 164 -9.37 5.30 9.99
C LEU A 164 -10.46 6.33 9.66
N ALA A 165 -10.91 7.11 10.63
CA ALA A 165 -11.89 8.18 10.41
C ALA A 165 -11.39 9.19 9.36
N GLY A 166 -10.14 9.64 9.47
CA GLY A 166 -9.52 10.53 8.49
C GLY A 166 -9.44 9.95 7.08
N LEU A 167 -9.10 8.64 6.96
CA LEU A 167 -9.14 7.93 5.69
C LEU A 167 -10.54 7.92 5.10
N LEU A 168 -11.56 7.54 5.88
CA LEU A 168 -12.95 7.42 5.42
C LEU A 168 -13.51 8.77 4.95
N ILE A 169 -13.20 9.86 5.66
CA ILE A 169 -13.53 11.22 5.24
C ILE A 169 -12.88 11.54 3.88
N GLY A 170 -11.58 11.26 3.73
CA GLY A 170 -10.86 11.48 2.48
C GLY A 170 -11.46 10.66 1.32
N LYS A 171 -11.80 9.40 1.55
CA LYS A 171 -12.44 8.52 0.57
C LYS A 171 -13.83 8.98 0.20
N TYR A 172 -14.63 9.47 1.16
CA TYR A 172 -15.94 10.05 0.90
C TYR A 172 -15.86 11.24 -0.07
N TYR A 173 -14.95 12.18 0.17
CA TYR A 173 -14.75 13.31 -0.74
C TYR A 173 -14.22 12.88 -2.11
N ARG A 174 -13.33 11.91 -2.13
CA ARG A 174 -12.82 11.35 -3.38
C ARG A 174 -13.90 10.68 -4.22
N ALA A 175 -14.80 9.92 -3.61
CA ALA A 175 -15.96 9.34 -4.30
C ALA A 175 -16.78 10.44 -4.97
N LYS A 176 -17.10 11.50 -4.24
CA LYS A 176 -17.86 12.65 -4.79
C LYS A 176 -17.19 13.33 -5.97
N GLU A 177 -15.88 13.57 -5.90
CA GLU A 177 -15.12 14.13 -7.03
C GLU A 177 -15.22 13.26 -8.29
N LEU A 178 -15.25 11.94 -8.10
CA LEU A 178 -15.38 10.97 -9.18
C LEU A 178 -16.83 10.81 -9.68
N GLY A 179 -17.79 11.51 -9.07
CA GLY A 179 -19.22 11.35 -9.35
C GLY A 179 -19.78 10.02 -8.85
N LEU A 180 -19.17 9.46 -7.80
CA LEU A 180 -19.59 8.25 -7.09
C LEU A 180 -20.24 8.61 -5.78
N GLU A 181 -21.07 7.71 -5.25
CA GLU A 181 -21.71 7.80 -3.95
C GLU A 181 -21.17 6.71 -3.03
N LEU A 182 -20.38 7.10 -2.00
CA LEU A 182 -19.94 6.19 -0.94
C LEU A 182 -20.97 6.24 0.20
N ILE A 183 -21.59 5.10 0.45
CA ILE A 183 -22.62 4.91 1.48
C ILE A 183 -22.02 4.07 2.60
N PHE A 184 -22.07 4.60 3.83
CA PHE A 184 -21.69 3.83 5.01
C PHE A 184 -22.92 3.11 5.57
N ASP A 185 -22.79 1.81 5.83
CA ASP A 185 -23.86 1.06 6.47
C ASP A 185 -24.12 1.62 7.87
N PRO A 186 -25.38 1.84 8.27
CA PRO A 186 -25.74 2.40 9.57
C PRO A 186 -25.25 1.57 10.77
N SER A 187 -25.00 0.28 10.59
CA SER A 187 -24.45 -0.61 11.62
C SER A 187 -22.93 -0.51 11.78
N SER A 188 -22.26 0.30 10.94
CA SER A 188 -20.82 0.51 11.07
C SER A 188 -20.47 1.17 12.39
N PHE A 189 -19.62 0.50 13.17
CA PHE A 189 -19.10 0.99 14.43
C PHE A 189 -17.74 0.38 14.75
N VAL A 190 -16.74 1.20 15.04
CA VAL A 190 -15.39 0.75 15.41
C VAL A 190 -14.94 1.49 16.66
N GLU A 191 -14.95 0.80 17.78
CA GLU A 191 -14.41 1.31 19.03
C GLU A 191 -12.91 1.14 19.11
N HIS A 192 -12.42 -0.07 18.81
CA HIS A 192 -11.02 -0.42 18.78
C HIS A 192 -10.69 -1.27 17.55
N LEU A 193 -9.45 -1.19 17.10
CA LEU A 193 -8.91 -2.03 16.05
C LEU A 193 -7.96 -3.06 16.67
N PRO A 194 -7.96 -4.33 16.22
CA PRO A 194 -6.99 -5.34 16.66
C PRO A 194 -5.54 -4.86 16.52
N SER A 195 -4.74 -5.07 17.57
CA SER A 195 -3.32 -4.72 17.62
C SER A 195 -2.43 -5.61 16.74
N SER A 196 -2.99 -6.70 16.19
CA SER A 196 -2.34 -7.58 15.21
C SER A 196 -1.88 -6.84 13.95
N LEU A 197 -2.48 -5.68 13.67
CA LEU A 197 -2.13 -4.80 12.56
C LEU A 197 -1.88 -3.38 13.05
N SER A 198 -0.88 -2.71 12.47
CA SER A 198 -0.63 -1.30 12.70
C SER A 198 -1.69 -0.42 12.06
N HIS A 199 -1.84 0.83 12.51
CA HIS A 199 -2.75 1.81 11.90
C HIS A 199 -2.52 1.98 10.39
N ASN A 200 -1.26 1.94 9.94
CA ASN A 200 -0.93 2.06 8.51
C ASN A 200 -1.41 0.84 7.70
N GLU A 201 -1.36 -0.34 8.28
CA GLU A 201 -1.86 -1.56 7.62
C GLU A 201 -3.38 -1.54 7.52
N TRP A 202 -4.10 -1.07 8.55
CA TRP A 202 -5.54 -0.83 8.50
C TRP A 202 -5.92 0.18 7.41
N ILE A 203 -5.21 1.32 7.34
CA ILE A 203 -5.39 2.33 6.29
C ILE A 203 -5.15 1.72 4.91
N SER A 204 -4.13 0.88 4.77
CA SER A 204 -3.81 0.22 3.51
C SER A 204 -4.90 -0.76 3.09
N ILE A 205 -5.44 -1.56 4.01
CA ILE A 205 -6.52 -2.50 3.74
C ILE A 205 -7.76 -1.75 3.22
N VAL A 206 -8.31 -0.86 4.04
CA VAL A 206 -9.55 -0.14 3.70
C VAL A 206 -9.35 0.74 2.48
N GLY A 207 -8.21 1.42 2.39
CA GLY A 207 -7.86 2.28 1.26
C GLY A 207 -7.84 1.54 -0.07
N ASN A 208 -7.18 0.37 -0.13
CA ASN A 208 -7.09 -0.43 -1.36
C ASN A 208 -8.45 -1.04 -1.76
N LEU A 209 -9.26 -1.49 -0.80
CA LEU A 209 -10.59 -2.01 -1.11
C LEU A 209 -11.48 -0.93 -1.73
N LEU A 210 -11.53 0.28 -1.13
CA LEU A 210 -12.32 1.39 -1.66
C LEU A 210 -11.81 1.89 -3.00
N ASP A 211 -10.48 1.96 -3.21
CA ASP A 211 -9.92 2.36 -4.52
C ASP A 211 -10.26 1.36 -5.61
N ASN A 212 -10.22 0.07 -5.31
CA ASN A 212 -10.65 -0.98 -6.24
C ASN A 212 -12.14 -0.86 -6.57
N ALA A 213 -12.99 -0.64 -5.57
CA ALA A 213 -14.42 -0.43 -5.75
C ALA A 213 -14.72 0.79 -6.64
N TYR A 214 -14.02 1.92 -6.41
CA TYR A 214 -14.16 3.12 -7.24
C TYR A 214 -13.78 2.85 -8.69
N ASN A 215 -12.62 2.25 -8.90
CA ASN A 215 -12.14 1.95 -10.24
C ASN A 215 -13.08 0.99 -10.99
N ALA A 216 -13.54 -0.08 -10.33
CA ALA A 216 -14.47 -1.03 -10.91
C ALA A 216 -15.82 -0.36 -11.27
N THR A 217 -16.37 0.46 -10.37
CA THR A 217 -17.64 1.18 -10.59
C THR A 217 -17.54 2.22 -11.70
N LEU A 218 -16.38 2.90 -11.84
CA LEU A 218 -16.16 3.86 -12.92
C LEU A 218 -16.11 3.20 -14.31
N LEU A 219 -15.62 1.96 -14.39
CA LEU A 219 -15.56 1.20 -15.64
C LEU A 219 -16.92 0.69 -16.07
N ASN A 220 -17.83 0.40 -15.14
CA ASN A 220 -19.17 -0.04 -15.45
C ASN A 220 -20.07 1.16 -15.81
N ARG A 221 -20.61 1.16 -17.05
CA ARG A 221 -21.51 2.22 -17.55
C ARG A 221 -22.98 1.94 -17.24
N GLU A 222 -23.33 0.69 -16.93
CA GLU A 222 -24.71 0.22 -16.74
C GLU A 222 -25.09 0.13 -15.27
N GLY A 223 -24.13 0.01 -14.35
CA GLY A 223 -24.35 -0.06 -12.91
C GLY A 223 -24.67 1.30 -12.27
N SER A 224 -25.19 1.25 -11.05
CA SER A 224 -25.31 2.45 -10.22
C SER A 224 -23.93 2.99 -9.88
N ARG A 225 -23.88 4.25 -9.43
CA ARG A 225 -22.64 4.91 -8.99
C ARG A 225 -22.41 4.78 -7.49
N GLN A 226 -23.01 3.76 -6.88
CA GLN A 226 -23.00 3.55 -5.45
C GLN A 226 -21.97 2.50 -5.06
N ILE A 227 -21.30 2.77 -3.95
CA ILE A 227 -20.41 1.84 -3.25
C ILE A 227 -20.86 1.81 -1.79
N GLU A 228 -21.09 0.62 -1.26
CA GLU A 228 -21.47 0.43 0.12
C GLU A 228 -20.25 -0.02 0.94
N CYS A 229 -20.12 0.52 2.15
CA CYS A 229 -19.02 0.21 3.05
C CYS A 229 -19.56 -0.04 4.47
N LEU A 230 -19.31 -1.25 4.97
CA LEU A 230 -19.53 -1.65 6.35
C LEU A 230 -18.17 -1.87 7.01
N ILE A 231 -17.97 -1.29 8.19
CA ILE A 231 -16.85 -1.65 9.07
C ILE A 231 -17.40 -1.74 10.50
N ASN A 232 -17.33 -2.92 11.07
CA ASN A 232 -17.90 -3.18 12.40
C ASN A 232 -16.92 -3.97 13.26
N SER A 233 -16.75 -3.57 14.51
CA SER A 233 -15.87 -4.22 15.50
C SER A 233 -16.65 -4.85 16.66
N GLU A 234 -17.93 -5.21 16.45
CA GLU A 234 -18.70 -5.94 17.46
C GLU A 234 -18.29 -7.41 17.54
N GLY A 235 -18.12 -7.90 18.77
CA GLY A 235 -17.77 -9.29 19.03
C GLY A 235 -16.27 -9.52 19.11
N ASN A 236 -15.80 -10.64 18.55
CA ASN A 236 -14.39 -11.08 18.63
C ASN A 236 -13.60 -10.79 17.35
N GLU A 237 -14.13 -10.01 16.43
CA GLU A 237 -13.49 -9.73 15.14
C GLU A 237 -13.93 -8.38 14.58
N VAL A 238 -13.11 -7.82 13.70
CA VAL A 238 -13.49 -6.69 12.86
C VAL A 238 -13.95 -7.24 11.52
N ILE A 239 -15.16 -6.85 11.12
CA ILE A 239 -15.74 -7.16 9.82
C ILE A 239 -15.61 -5.92 8.94
N ILE A 240 -15.04 -6.07 7.75
CA ILE A 240 -15.01 -5.03 6.72
C ILE A 240 -15.71 -5.59 5.50
N GLU A 241 -16.73 -4.91 5.02
CA GLU A 241 -17.38 -5.24 3.76
C GLU A 241 -17.39 -4.01 2.85
N VAL A 242 -16.98 -4.22 1.60
CA VAL A 242 -17.04 -3.22 0.54
C VAL A 242 -17.73 -3.84 -0.65
N ALA A 243 -18.90 -3.29 -1.00
CA ALA A 243 -19.70 -3.74 -2.13
C ALA A 243 -19.71 -2.66 -3.22
N ASP A 244 -19.24 -3.00 -4.41
CA ASP A 244 -19.24 -2.14 -5.58
C ASP A 244 -20.31 -2.54 -6.60
N GLN A 245 -20.63 -1.62 -7.51
CA GLN A 245 -21.52 -1.84 -8.65
C GLN A 245 -20.69 -1.86 -9.97
N GLY A 246 -19.47 -2.40 -9.90
CA GLY A 246 -18.53 -2.43 -11.00
C GLY A 246 -18.79 -3.52 -12.02
N CYS A 247 -17.78 -3.82 -12.82
CA CYS A 247 -17.84 -4.85 -13.85
C CYS A 247 -17.72 -6.28 -13.31
N GLY A 248 -17.54 -6.45 -11.99
CA GLY A 248 -17.27 -7.75 -11.38
C GLY A 248 -15.86 -8.26 -11.65
N ILE A 249 -15.60 -9.50 -11.24
CA ILE A 249 -14.31 -10.19 -11.42
C ILE A 249 -14.53 -11.37 -12.37
N ASP A 250 -13.71 -11.43 -13.43
CA ASP A 250 -13.72 -12.56 -14.37
C ASP A 250 -13.33 -13.86 -13.64
N GLU A 251 -14.12 -14.92 -13.83
CA GLU A 251 -13.90 -16.23 -13.21
C GLU A 251 -12.49 -16.79 -13.48
N ASN A 252 -11.89 -16.48 -14.63
CA ASN A 252 -10.55 -16.96 -15.00
C ASN A 252 -9.45 -16.36 -14.14
N ILE A 253 -9.66 -15.15 -13.60
CA ILE A 253 -8.67 -14.46 -12.77
C ILE A 253 -9.00 -14.51 -11.28
N ARG A 254 -10.22 -14.94 -10.92
CA ARG A 254 -10.73 -14.92 -9.54
C ARG A 254 -9.81 -15.62 -8.54
N GLN A 255 -9.20 -16.73 -8.94
CA GLN A 255 -8.26 -17.48 -8.10
C GLN A 255 -6.90 -16.79 -7.93
N HIS A 256 -6.58 -15.85 -8.82
CA HIS A 256 -5.27 -15.18 -8.89
C HIS A 256 -5.29 -13.71 -8.47
N ILE A 257 -6.47 -13.15 -8.10
CA ILE A 257 -6.63 -11.71 -7.79
C ILE A 257 -5.75 -11.24 -6.62
N PHE A 258 -5.36 -12.16 -5.75
CA PHE A 258 -4.47 -11.89 -4.61
C PHE A 258 -2.99 -12.11 -4.91
N GLU A 259 -2.65 -12.56 -6.11
CA GLU A 259 -1.25 -12.73 -6.51
C GLU A 259 -0.63 -11.38 -6.86
N ARG A 260 0.66 -11.26 -6.57
CA ARG A 260 1.40 -10.03 -6.84
C ARG A 260 1.53 -9.75 -8.33
N GLY A 261 1.12 -8.58 -8.76
CA GLY A 261 1.24 -8.14 -10.16
C GLY A 261 0.00 -8.44 -11.01
N VAL A 262 -1.04 -9.06 -10.45
CA VAL A 262 -2.32 -9.23 -11.15
C VAL A 262 -3.09 -7.92 -11.09
N THR A 263 -3.36 -7.35 -12.25
CA THR A 263 -4.15 -6.11 -12.41
C THR A 263 -4.94 -6.18 -13.71
N THR A 264 -6.16 -5.69 -13.66
CA THR A 264 -6.99 -5.47 -14.85
C THR A 264 -6.81 -4.07 -15.43
N HIS A 265 -5.98 -3.22 -14.80
CA HIS A 265 -5.76 -1.82 -15.18
C HIS A 265 -4.47 -1.64 -15.95
N ASN A 266 -4.55 -1.02 -17.15
CA ASN A 266 -3.41 -0.73 -18.03
C ASN A 266 -2.56 0.50 -17.59
N ASN A 267 -2.89 1.19 -16.52
CA ASN A 267 -2.31 2.50 -16.17
C ASN A 267 -1.17 2.44 -15.13
N GLY A 268 -0.30 1.43 -15.17
CA GLY A 268 0.94 1.45 -14.38
C GLY A 268 0.75 1.14 -12.89
N ASP A 269 -0.44 0.88 -12.42
CA ASP A 269 -0.70 0.37 -11.08
C ASP A 269 -0.30 -1.11 -11.03
N HIS A 270 0.64 -1.43 -10.17
CA HIS A 270 1.45 -2.64 -10.25
C HIS A 270 0.76 -3.91 -9.72
N GLY A 271 -0.58 -3.96 -9.63
CA GLY A 271 -1.33 -5.11 -9.10
C GLY A 271 -0.90 -5.52 -7.68
N ILE A 272 -0.60 -4.53 -6.83
CA ILE A 272 -0.08 -4.75 -5.48
C ILE A 272 -1.18 -4.60 -4.42
N GLY A 273 -2.26 -3.86 -4.71
CA GLY A 273 -3.27 -3.49 -3.73
C GLY A 273 -3.95 -4.69 -3.05
N LEU A 274 -4.54 -5.60 -3.83
CA LEU A 274 -5.20 -6.80 -3.28
C LEU A 274 -4.21 -7.79 -2.67
N TRP A 275 -3.01 -7.90 -3.23
CA TRP A 275 -1.95 -8.70 -2.63
C TRP A 275 -1.58 -8.20 -1.22
N LEU A 276 -1.50 -6.87 -1.02
CA LEU A 276 -1.25 -6.28 0.30
C LEU A 276 -2.40 -6.55 1.26
N VAL A 277 -3.64 -6.34 0.81
CA VAL A 277 -4.83 -6.65 1.61
C VAL A 277 -4.77 -8.10 2.09
N HIS A 278 -4.56 -9.05 1.17
CA HIS A 278 -4.44 -10.47 1.52
C HIS A 278 -3.29 -10.76 2.48
N SER A 279 -2.12 -10.14 2.25
CA SER A 279 -0.95 -10.33 3.10
C SER A 279 -1.19 -9.86 4.53
N TYR A 280 -1.80 -8.68 4.72
CA TYR A 280 -2.10 -8.14 6.04
C TYR A 280 -3.21 -8.93 6.75
N VAL A 281 -4.26 -9.31 6.03
CA VAL A 281 -5.34 -10.13 6.62
C VAL A 281 -4.80 -11.49 7.08
N LYS A 282 -3.95 -12.13 6.29
CA LYS A 282 -3.30 -13.40 6.70
C LYS A 282 -2.31 -13.22 7.85
N GLN A 283 -1.58 -12.11 7.91
CA GLN A 283 -0.73 -11.76 9.06
C GLN A 283 -1.54 -11.67 10.36
N ALA A 284 -2.76 -11.15 10.29
CA ALA A 284 -3.67 -11.03 11.42
C ALA A 284 -4.50 -12.31 11.69
N ASN A 285 -4.21 -13.43 11.03
CA ASN A 285 -5.00 -14.67 11.07
C ASN A 285 -6.46 -14.48 10.67
N GLY A 286 -6.74 -13.52 9.80
CA GLY A 286 -8.06 -13.24 9.27
C GLY A 286 -8.35 -13.99 7.97
N ASP A 287 -9.58 -13.81 7.48
CA ASP A 287 -10.06 -14.38 6.24
C ASP A 287 -10.66 -13.33 5.30
N ILE A 288 -10.64 -13.63 4.00
CA ILE A 288 -11.23 -12.80 2.94
C ILE A 288 -12.19 -13.65 2.13
N ILE A 289 -13.41 -13.16 1.98
CA ILE A 289 -14.42 -13.72 1.08
C ILE A 289 -14.66 -12.72 -0.06
N VAL A 290 -14.85 -13.24 -1.25
CA VAL A 290 -15.15 -12.45 -2.45
C VAL A 290 -16.38 -13.02 -3.11
N ASP A 291 -17.44 -12.23 -3.19
CA ASP A 291 -18.72 -12.60 -3.77
C ASP A 291 -19.10 -11.69 -4.93
N ASN A 292 -20.05 -12.15 -5.75
CA ASN A 292 -20.62 -11.33 -6.80
C ASN A 292 -21.73 -10.46 -6.22
N ASN A 293 -21.69 -9.16 -6.49
CA ASN A 293 -22.80 -8.27 -6.19
C ASN A 293 -23.82 -8.31 -7.34
N ASN A 294 -25.10 -8.47 -7.02
CA ASN A 294 -26.17 -8.54 -8.02
C ASN A 294 -26.88 -7.18 -8.15
N PRO A 295 -27.21 -6.74 -9.38
CA PRO A 295 -26.98 -7.40 -10.67
C PRO A 295 -25.56 -7.22 -11.21
N PHE A 296 -24.72 -6.36 -10.65
CA PHE A 296 -23.36 -6.03 -11.09
C PHE A 296 -22.45 -5.84 -9.90
N GLY A 297 -21.16 -6.12 -10.07
CA GLY A 297 -20.11 -5.74 -9.14
C GLY A 297 -19.57 -6.87 -8.29
N THR A 298 -18.83 -6.49 -7.25
CA THR A 298 -18.12 -7.41 -6.35
C THR A 298 -18.36 -6.98 -4.90
N ILE A 299 -18.42 -7.97 -4.01
CA ILE A 299 -18.42 -7.78 -2.56
C ILE A 299 -17.14 -8.39 -2.01
N PHE A 300 -16.33 -7.59 -1.33
CA PHE A 300 -15.20 -8.06 -0.54
C PHE A 300 -15.58 -8.01 0.93
N THR A 301 -15.56 -9.17 1.60
CA THR A 301 -15.79 -9.27 3.04
C THR A 301 -14.54 -9.81 3.74
N LEU A 302 -14.05 -9.07 4.72
CA LEU A 302 -12.88 -9.41 5.52
C LEU A 302 -13.30 -9.66 6.97
N TYR A 303 -12.73 -10.68 7.56
CA TYR A 303 -12.87 -11.03 8.98
C TYR A 303 -11.51 -11.01 9.63
N ILE A 304 -11.28 -10.11 10.60
CA ILE A 304 -9.99 -9.95 11.28
C ILE A 304 -10.21 -10.12 12.78
N PRO A 305 -9.77 -11.24 13.37
CA PRO A 305 -10.03 -11.53 14.78
C PRO A 305 -9.23 -10.61 15.73
N PHE A 306 -9.84 -10.30 16.88
CA PHE A 306 -9.08 -9.77 18.02
C PHE A 306 -8.16 -10.85 18.58
N THR A 307 -6.99 -10.48 19.03
CA THR A 307 -6.11 -11.39 19.76
C THR A 307 -6.72 -11.72 21.13
N ARG A 308 -6.54 -12.97 21.62
CA ARG A 308 -7.18 -13.46 22.86
C ARG A 308 -6.86 -12.66 24.14
N GLU A 309 -6.06 -11.63 24.07
CA GLU A 309 -5.64 -10.77 25.19
C GLU A 309 -6.23 -9.34 25.09
N GLU A 310 -7.05 -9.07 24.09
CA GLU A 310 -7.80 -7.84 23.86
C GLU A 310 -9.30 -8.05 24.15
#